data_47851bd6c1b4f5d777faa65cd79f6bbf
#
_entry.id   47851bd6c1b4f5d777faa65cd79f6bbf
#
_cell.length_a   1.000
_cell.length_b   1.000
_cell.length_c   1.000
_cell.angle_alpha   90.00
_cell.angle_beta   90.00
_cell.angle_gamma   90.00
#
_symmetry.space_group_name_H-M   'P 1'
#
loop_
_entity.id
_entity.type
_entity.pdbx_description
1 polymer ?
#
loop_
_entity_poly.entity_id
_entity_poly.type
_entity_poly.pdbx_seq_one_letter_code
_entity_poly.pdbx_strand_id
1 'polypeptide(L)'
;IRHVKERAGDYKIDPDRLGLTGASAGGHLAALAAVTPEPGNPDAKTPELRRDTSVKAVSVFFPPTDFLDWDGKPADFEKLGDLLFVAGIKDRSEEAIKEGALRISPARLVKTKPVPFLIFHGDADPLVPLQQSQKLVAALKAAGGSAELIVKPGGGHPWLTLPDEVKVMADWFDQRLARPAP
;
A
#
# COMPACT_ATOMS: atom_id res chain seq x y z
N ILE A 1 -2.45 -12.49 -1.57
CA ILE A 1 -3.37 -12.53 -0.42
C ILE A 1 -4.23 -13.78 -0.52
N ARG A 2 -5.06 -13.96 -1.56
CA ARG A 2 -6.02 -15.08 -1.71
C ARG A 2 -5.37 -16.46 -1.54
N HIS A 3 -4.24 -16.71 -2.20
CA HIS A 3 -3.47 -17.95 -2.06
C HIS A 3 -3.06 -18.23 -0.60
N VAL A 4 -2.56 -17.22 0.10
CA VAL A 4 -2.15 -17.34 1.50
C VAL A 4 -3.36 -17.65 2.40
N LYS A 5 -4.49 -17.00 2.19
CA LYS A 5 -5.74 -17.28 2.92
C LYS A 5 -6.26 -18.69 2.65
N GLU A 6 -6.23 -19.16 1.40
CA GLU A 6 -6.68 -20.50 1.02
C GLU A 6 -5.79 -21.58 1.64
N ARG A 7 -4.49 -21.32 1.74
CA ARG A 7 -3.49 -22.25 2.28
C ARG A 7 -3.13 -21.99 3.74
N ALA A 8 -3.97 -21.23 4.47
CA ALA A 8 -3.69 -20.80 5.85
C ALA A 8 -3.39 -21.98 6.79
N GLY A 9 -4.08 -23.11 6.63
CA GLY A 9 -3.82 -24.34 7.39
C GLY A 9 -2.43 -24.90 7.18
N ASP A 10 -1.94 -24.90 5.93
CA ASP A 10 -0.60 -25.40 5.58
C ASP A 10 0.49 -24.52 6.20
N TYR A 11 0.25 -23.20 6.24
CA TYR A 11 1.17 -22.23 6.83
C TYR A 11 1.00 -22.08 8.34
N LYS A 12 -0.01 -22.71 8.96
CA LYS A 12 -0.36 -22.60 10.38
C LYS A 12 -0.59 -21.15 10.82
N ILE A 13 -1.25 -20.37 9.96
CA ILE A 13 -1.59 -18.96 10.20
C ILE A 13 -3.10 -18.77 10.29
N ASP A 14 -3.50 -17.64 10.84
CA ASP A 14 -4.88 -17.19 10.88
C ASP A 14 -5.18 -16.33 9.64
N PRO A 15 -6.05 -16.77 8.71
CA PRO A 15 -6.34 -16.04 7.48
C PRO A 15 -7.03 -14.69 7.70
N ASP A 16 -7.65 -14.50 8.87
CA ASP A 16 -8.35 -13.26 9.20
C ASP A 16 -7.43 -12.23 9.90
N ARG A 17 -6.17 -12.58 10.13
CA ARG A 17 -5.18 -11.74 10.82
C ARG A 17 -3.95 -11.45 9.97
N LEU A 18 -4.15 -11.15 8.71
CA LEU A 18 -3.06 -10.80 7.80
C LEU A 18 -2.76 -9.30 7.83
N GLY A 19 -1.48 -8.96 7.82
CA GLY A 19 -0.97 -7.63 7.54
C GLY A 19 -0.26 -7.61 6.20
N LEU A 20 -0.10 -6.41 5.61
CA LEU A 20 0.72 -6.19 4.42
C LEU A 20 1.88 -5.25 4.75
N THR A 21 3.03 -5.55 4.18
CA THR A 21 4.20 -4.66 4.23
C THR A 21 4.91 -4.61 2.89
N GLY A 22 5.66 -3.56 2.68
CA GLY A 22 6.50 -3.39 1.51
C GLY A 22 7.20 -2.04 1.50
N ALA A 23 8.22 -1.93 0.66
CA ALA A 23 8.99 -0.70 0.48
C ALA A 23 8.92 -0.24 -0.98
N SER A 24 8.93 1.08 -1.23
CA SER A 24 8.93 1.66 -2.57
C SER A 24 7.77 1.11 -3.42
N ALA A 25 8.03 0.48 -4.55
CA ALA A 25 7.01 -0.20 -5.37
C ALA A 25 6.24 -1.28 -4.59
N GLY A 26 6.90 -2.04 -3.69
CA GLY A 26 6.23 -3.00 -2.81
C GLY A 26 5.30 -2.32 -1.80
N GLY A 27 5.69 -1.14 -1.29
CA GLY A 27 4.85 -0.29 -0.45
C GLY A 27 3.63 0.24 -1.19
N HIS A 28 3.80 0.65 -2.43
CA HIS A 28 2.71 1.03 -3.32
C HIS A 28 1.71 -0.13 -3.52
N LEU A 29 2.19 -1.33 -3.87
CA LEU A 29 1.34 -2.50 -4.08
C LEU A 29 0.57 -2.90 -2.80
N ALA A 30 1.25 -2.86 -1.65
CA ALA A 30 0.62 -3.15 -0.35
C ALA A 30 -0.49 -2.13 -0.02
N ALA A 31 -0.21 -0.84 -0.22
CA ALA A 31 -1.17 0.23 0.00
C ALA A 31 -2.36 0.12 -0.96
N LEU A 32 -2.10 -0.08 -2.26
CA LEU A 32 -3.15 -0.22 -3.28
C LEU A 32 -4.07 -1.40 -2.97
N ALA A 33 -3.51 -2.58 -2.71
CA ALA A 33 -4.29 -3.78 -2.38
C ALA A 33 -5.16 -3.59 -1.14
N ALA A 34 -4.68 -2.85 -0.14
CA ALA A 34 -5.41 -2.63 1.10
C ALA A 34 -6.56 -1.61 0.97
N VAL A 35 -6.40 -0.58 0.11
CA VAL A 35 -7.47 0.43 -0.11
C VAL A 35 -8.48 0.00 -1.18
N THR A 36 -8.17 -1.04 -1.95
CA THR A 36 -9.06 -1.62 -2.98
C THR A 36 -9.31 -3.12 -2.74
N PRO A 37 -9.79 -3.53 -1.56
CA PRO A 37 -10.03 -4.93 -1.29
C PRO A 37 -11.16 -5.47 -2.18
N GLU A 38 -10.96 -6.68 -2.68
CA GLU A 38 -11.95 -7.39 -3.49
C GLU A 38 -12.65 -8.48 -2.67
N PRO A 39 -13.97 -8.65 -2.78
CA PRO A 39 -14.68 -9.74 -2.15
C PRO A 39 -14.29 -11.09 -2.75
N GLY A 40 -14.50 -12.16 -1.99
CA GLY A 40 -14.44 -13.52 -2.54
C GLY A 40 -15.67 -13.82 -3.40
N ASN A 41 -15.52 -14.72 -4.36
CA ASN A 41 -16.61 -15.27 -5.13
C ASN A 41 -16.87 -16.72 -4.67
N PRO A 42 -17.91 -17.01 -3.88
CA PRO A 42 -18.20 -18.36 -3.36
C PRO A 42 -18.35 -19.41 -4.46
N ASP A 43 -18.83 -19.00 -5.63
CA ASP A 43 -19.13 -19.88 -6.76
C ASP A 43 -17.92 -20.07 -7.71
N ALA A 44 -16.78 -19.47 -7.39
CA ALA A 44 -15.61 -19.59 -8.23
C ALA A 44 -15.10 -21.04 -8.29
N LYS A 45 -14.70 -21.48 -9.48
CA LYS A 45 -14.12 -22.82 -9.69
C LYS A 45 -12.74 -22.93 -9.03
N THR A 46 -11.96 -21.88 -9.08
CA THR A 46 -10.64 -21.78 -8.46
C THR A 46 -10.79 -21.44 -6.97
N PRO A 47 -10.30 -22.30 -6.04
CA PRO A 47 -10.50 -22.11 -4.59
C PRO A 47 -10.03 -20.75 -4.07
N GLU A 48 -8.88 -20.27 -4.53
CA GLU A 48 -8.33 -18.97 -4.13
C GLU A 48 -9.29 -17.80 -4.43
N LEU A 49 -10.05 -17.88 -5.53
CA LEU A 49 -11.01 -16.84 -5.89
C LEU A 49 -12.23 -16.77 -4.97
N ARG A 50 -12.44 -17.79 -4.13
CA ARG A 50 -13.47 -17.78 -3.09
C ARG A 50 -13.09 -16.92 -1.88
N ARG A 51 -11.79 -16.62 -1.74
CA ARG A 51 -11.27 -15.78 -0.65
C ARG A 51 -11.28 -14.31 -1.07
N ASP A 52 -11.61 -13.43 -0.13
CA ASP A 52 -11.44 -11.99 -0.29
C ASP A 52 -9.96 -11.58 -0.19
N THR A 53 -9.66 -10.32 -0.54
CA THR A 53 -8.31 -9.76 -0.42
C THR A 53 -8.14 -8.81 0.76
N SER A 54 -9.09 -8.75 1.69
CA SER A 54 -9.00 -7.88 2.86
C SER A 54 -7.84 -8.26 3.78
N VAL A 55 -7.30 -7.27 4.46
CA VAL A 55 -6.25 -7.41 5.49
C VAL A 55 -6.64 -6.61 6.72
N LYS A 56 -5.89 -6.74 7.82
CA LYS A 56 -6.20 -6.07 9.10
C LYS A 56 -5.33 -4.85 9.37
N ALA A 57 -4.14 -4.79 8.80
CA ALA A 57 -3.21 -3.70 9.02
C ALA A 57 -2.20 -3.60 7.87
N VAL A 58 -1.64 -2.42 7.65
CA VAL A 58 -0.63 -2.17 6.62
C VAL A 58 0.50 -1.34 7.19
N SER A 59 1.75 -1.77 6.96
CA SER A 59 2.91 -0.95 7.25
C SER A 59 3.82 -0.86 6.04
N VAL A 60 4.12 0.34 5.58
CA VAL A 60 4.85 0.56 4.32
C VAL A 60 5.96 1.60 4.46
N PHE A 61 6.99 1.45 3.64
CA PHE A 61 8.14 2.34 3.59
C PHE A 61 8.15 3.10 2.27
N PHE A 62 8.23 4.43 2.37
CA PHE A 62 8.35 5.37 1.24
C PHE A 62 7.54 4.99 -0.02
N PRO A 63 6.22 4.75 0.11
CA PRO A 63 5.41 4.30 -1.00
C PRO A 63 5.07 5.44 -1.98
N PRO A 64 5.11 5.23 -3.29
CA PRO A 64 4.36 6.03 -4.25
C PRO A 64 2.85 5.89 -4.00
N THR A 65 2.09 7.00 -3.98
CA THR A 65 0.67 6.94 -3.61
C THR A 65 -0.27 7.80 -4.45
N ASP A 66 0.25 8.79 -5.17
CA ASP A 66 -0.52 9.68 -6.04
C ASP A 66 0.29 10.04 -7.29
N PHE A 67 0.06 9.34 -8.37
CA PHE A 67 0.74 9.54 -9.64
C PHE A 67 0.22 10.74 -10.44
N LEU A 68 -0.91 11.32 -10.04
CA LEU A 68 -1.44 12.54 -10.64
C LEU A 68 -0.84 13.81 -10.02
N ASP A 69 -0.22 13.69 -8.85
CA ASP A 69 0.45 14.81 -8.19
C ASP A 69 1.70 14.31 -7.47
N TRP A 70 2.81 14.39 -8.18
CA TRP A 70 4.15 14.04 -7.74
C TRP A 70 4.94 15.33 -7.48
N ASP A 71 4.80 15.85 -6.27
CA ASP A 71 5.37 17.13 -5.84
C ASP A 71 4.97 18.32 -6.76
N GLY A 72 3.64 18.48 -6.92
CA GLY A 72 3.02 19.60 -7.64
C GLY A 72 2.88 19.40 -9.16
N LYS A 73 3.28 18.25 -9.70
CA LYS A 73 3.12 17.88 -11.12
C LYS A 73 2.79 16.39 -11.27
N PRO A 74 2.22 15.93 -12.38
CA PRO A 74 2.04 14.51 -12.64
C PRO A 74 3.39 13.76 -12.64
N ALA A 75 3.36 12.47 -12.26
CA ALA A 75 4.49 11.58 -12.39
C ALA A 75 4.97 11.50 -13.86
N ASP A 76 6.26 11.28 -14.06
CA ASP A 76 6.85 11.12 -15.39
C ASP A 76 6.50 9.73 -15.97
N PHE A 77 5.39 9.65 -16.69
CA PHE A 77 4.92 8.40 -17.30
C PHE A 77 5.72 7.98 -18.53
N GLU A 78 6.56 8.83 -19.11
CA GLU A 78 7.51 8.38 -20.14
C GLU A 78 8.55 7.46 -19.55
N LYS A 79 8.98 7.74 -18.31
CA LYS A 79 9.97 6.90 -17.59
C LYS A 79 9.35 5.75 -16.82
N LEU A 80 8.15 5.94 -16.26
CA LEU A 80 7.53 4.99 -15.33
C LEU A 80 6.48 4.11 -15.99
N GLY A 81 5.95 4.49 -17.17
CA GLY A 81 4.81 3.81 -17.80
C GLY A 81 5.03 2.33 -18.05
N ASP A 82 6.18 1.94 -18.56
CA ASP A 82 6.51 0.54 -18.84
C ASP A 82 6.72 -0.29 -17.57
N LEU A 83 7.13 0.36 -16.47
CA LEU A 83 7.26 -0.28 -15.16
C LEU A 83 5.91 -0.50 -14.48
N LEU A 84 4.99 0.44 -14.63
CA LEU A 84 3.71 0.46 -13.92
C LEU A 84 2.59 -0.31 -14.65
N PHE A 85 2.70 -0.45 -15.95
CA PHE A 85 1.68 -1.10 -16.80
C PHE A 85 2.30 -2.24 -17.60
N VAL A 86 1.71 -3.42 -17.48
CA VAL A 86 2.11 -4.62 -18.24
C VAL A 86 1.99 -4.37 -19.72
N ALA A 87 2.81 -4.16 -20.55
CA ALA A 87 2.80 -3.76 -21.96
C ALA A 87 2.84 -2.23 -22.18
N GLY A 88 3.23 -1.47 -21.15
CA GLY A 88 3.32 -0.02 -21.25
C GLY A 88 1.97 0.67 -21.40
N ILE A 89 2.00 1.98 -21.60
CA ILE A 89 0.82 2.77 -21.93
C ILE A 89 0.68 2.77 -23.46
N LYS A 90 -0.29 2.01 -23.97
CA LYS A 90 -0.55 1.90 -25.41
C LYS A 90 -1.20 3.17 -25.98
N ASP A 91 -2.22 3.66 -25.29
CA ASP A 91 -2.85 4.95 -25.57
C ASP A 91 -2.16 6.01 -24.72
N ARG A 92 -1.50 6.96 -25.36
CA ARG A 92 -0.79 8.08 -24.72
C ARG A 92 -1.58 9.38 -24.74
N SER A 93 -2.91 9.30 -24.95
CA SER A 93 -3.78 10.44 -24.74
C SER A 93 -3.73 10.91 -23.29
N GLU A 94 -3.94 12.19 -23.05
CA GLU A 94 -3.95 12.76 -21.70
C GLU A 94 -4.99 12.07 -20.80
N GLU A 95 -6.15 11.75 -21.36
CA GLU A 95 -7.24 11.06 -20.68
C GLU A 95 -6.83 9.64 -20.26
N ALA A 96 -6.22 8.86 -21.16
CA ALA A 96 -5.80 7.48 -20.86
C ALA A 96 -4.70 7.44 -19.79
N ILE A 97 -3.74 8.38 -19.85
CA ILE A 97 -2.69 8.53 -18.84
C ILE A 97 -3.31 8.89 -17.49
N LYS A 98 -4.20 9.86 -17.46
CA LYS A 98 -4.89 10.30 -16.23
C LYS A 98 -5.72 9.18 -15.60
N GLU A 99 -6.48 8.45 -16.41
CA GLU A 99 -7.27 7.31 -15.94
C GLU A 99 -6.35 6.19 -15.39
N GLY A 100 -5.28 5.86 -16.11
CA GLY A 100 -4.28 4.89 -15.67
C GLY A 100 -3.65 5.29 -14.35
N ALA A 101 -3.21 6.55 -14.22
CA ALA A 101 -2.63 7.09 -13.01
C ALA A 101 -3.61 7.05 -11.82
N LEU A 102 -4.88 7.38 -12.05
CA LEU A 102 -5.91 7.30 -11.02
C LEU A 102 -6.08 5.88 -10.49
N ARG A 103 -6.14 4.88 -11.38
CA ARG A 103 -6.30 3.46 -11.00
C ARG A 103 -5.18 2.90 -10.14
N ILE A 104 -3.98 3.48 -10.21
CA ILE A 104 -2.81 3.04 -9.44
C ILE A 104 -2.43 4.01 -8.31
N SER A 105 -3.26 4.99 -8.00
CA SER A 105 -3.00 6.00 -6.96
C SER A 105 -3.75 5.69 -5.67
N PRO A 106 -3.17 4.91 -4.72
CA PRO A 106 -3.87 4.49 -3.52
C PRO A 106 -4.41 5.66 -2.69
N ALA A 107 -3.73 6.80 -2.63
CA ALA A 107 -4.21 7.96 -1.90
C ALA A 107 -5.54 8.53 -2.45
N ARG A 108 -5.84 8.30 -3.73
CA ARG A 108 -7.10 8.73 -4.39
C ARG A 108 -8.20 7.68 -4.36
N LEU A 109 -7.87 6.45 -3.94
CA LEU A 109 -8.78 5.30 -3.96
C LEU A 109 -9.26 4.91 -2.57
N VAL A 110 -8.81 5.60 -1.52
CA VAL A 110 -9.22 5.34 -0.13
C VAL A 110 -10.74 5.48 -0.02
N LYS A 111 -11.38 4.41 0.50
CA LYS A 111 -12.81 4.39 0.82
C LYS A 111 -13.03 4.55 2.34
N THR A 112 -14.28 4.66 2.75
CA THR A 112 -14.65 4.77 4.17
C THR A 112 -14.15 3.60 5.02
N LYS A 113 -13.71 3.89 6.24
CA LYS A 113 -13.23 2.92 7.22
C LYS A 113 -12.05 2.05 6.72
N PRO A 114 -10.97 2.65 6.21
CA PRO A 114 -9.79 1.88 5.85
C PRO A 114 -9.16 1.23 7.09
N VAL A 115 -8.41 0.14 6.85
CA VAL A 115 -7.60 -0.50 7.90
C VAL A 115 -6.51 0.45 8.41
N PRO A 116 -5.94 0.23 9.62
CA PRO A 116 -4.86 1.06 10.13
C PRO A 116 -3.59 0.95 9.28
N PHE A 117 -2.90 2.08 9.12
CA PHE A 117 -1.63 2.21 8.42
C PHE A 117 -0.54 2.77 9.32
N LEU A 118 0.67 2.20 9.20
CA LEU A 118 1.93 2.77 9.68
C LEU A 118 2.83 3.02 8.47
N ILE A 119 3.30 4.25 8.29
CA ILE A 119 4.07 4.65 7.12
C ILE A 119 5.40 5.23 7.58
N PHE A 120 6.49 4.79 6.95
CA PHE A 120 7.84 5.33 7.17
C PHE A 120 8.30 6.03 5.91
N HIS A 121 8.91 7.23 6.05
CA HIS A 121 9.44 7.97 4.91
C HIS A 121 10.61 8.86 5.30
N GLY A 122 11.65 8.88 4.50
CA GLY A 122 12.77 9.82 4.67
C GLY A 122 12.43 11.20 4.09
N ASP A 123 12.79 12.27 4.78
CA ASP A 123 12.53 13.64 4.30
C ASP A 123 13.53 14.15 3.24
N ALA A 124 14.61 13.39 3.01
CA ALA A 124 15.57 13.63 1.94
C ALA A 124 15.51 12.56 0.83
N ASP A 125 14.36 11.91 0.64
CA ASP A 125 14.16 10.90 -0.41
C ASP A 125 14.18 11.56 -1.80
N PRO A 126 15.17 11.24 -2.67
CA PRO A 126 15.31 11.87 -3.98
C PRO A 126 14.42 11.22 -5.06
N LEU A 127 13.81 10.06 -4.77
CA LEU A 127 13.02 9.28 -5.74
C LEU A 127 11.53 9.43 -5.53
N VAL A 128 11.08 9.27 -4.28
CA VAL A 128 9.67 9.37 -3.91
C VAL A 128 9.52 10.53 -2.92
N PRO A 129 8.92 11.66 -3.33
CA PRO A 129 8.75 12.80 -2.43
C PRO A 129 7.97 12.41 -1.16
N LEU A 130 8.37 12.91 0.01
CA LEU A 130 7.67 12.73 1.29
C LEU A 130 6.17 13.08 1.20
N GLN A 131 5.82 14.03 0.33
CA GLN A 131 4.45 14.41 0.00
C GLN A 131 3.57 13.20 -0.33
N GLN A 132 4.11 12.16 -0.96
CA GLN A 132 3.35 10.95 -1.32
C GLN A 132 2.79 10.26 -0.06
N SER A 133 3.61 10.07 0.97
CA SER A 133 3.15 9.53 2.26
C SER A 133 2.20 10.47 2.98
N GLN A 134 2.46 11.77 2.97
CA GLN A 134 1.58 12.77 3.58
C GLN A 134 0.17 12.76 2.97
N LYS A 135 0.06 12.61 1.64
CA LYS A 135 -1.22 12.49 0.93
C LYS A 135 -1.99 11.23 1.32
N LEU A 136 -1.31 10.09 1.38
CA LEU A 136 -1.95 8.85 1.80
C LEU A 136 -2.48 8.97 3.23
N VAL A 137 -1.69 9.51 4.16
CA VAL A 137 -2.13 9.75 5.55
C VAL A 137 -3.34 10.67 5.61
N ALA A 138 -3.33 11.77 4.85
CA ALA A 138 -4.44 12.71 4.81
C ALA A 138 -5.73 12.02 4.30
N ALA A 139 -5.63 11.24 3.21
CA ALA A 139 -6.76 10.52 2.64
C ALA A 139 -7.32 9.45 3.60
N LEU A 140 -6.44 8.68 4.25
CA LEU A 140 -6.83 7.66 5.23
C LEU A 140 -7.56 8.27 6.43
N LYS A 141 -7.04 9.37 6.98
CA LYS A 141 -7.67 10.08 8.11
C LYS A 141 -9.00 10.73 7.71
N ALA A 142 -9.07 11.35 6.54
CA ALA A 142 -10.31 11.93 6.01
C ALA A 142 -11.42 10.88 5.82
N ALA A 143 -11.04 9.63 5.52
CA ALA A 143 -11.95 8.50 5.40
C ALA A 143 -12.32 7.85 6.77
N GLY A 144 -11.87 8.42 7.89
CA GLY A 144 -12.14 7.91 9.24
C GLY A 144 -11.23 6.75 9.67
N GLY A 145 -10.11 6.54 8.99
CA GLY A 145 -9.12 5.53 9.33
C GLY A 145 -8.03 6.04 10.28
N SER A 146 -7.24 5.11 10.81
CA SER A 146 -6.04 5.40 11.61
C SER A 146 -4.81 5.32 10.71
N ALA A 147 -4.01 6.38 10.67
CA ALA A 147 -2.77 6.40 9.92
C ALA A 147 -1.69 7.19 10.69
N GLU A 148 -0.52 6.60 10.81
CA GLU A 148 0.66 7.17 11.43
C GLU A 148 1.76 7.32 10.38
N LEU A 149 2.48 8.45 10.40
CA LEU A 149 3.64 8.69 9.56
C LEU A 149 4.85 8.96 10.46
N ILE A 150 5.85 8.12 10.31
CA ILE A 150 7.17 8.30 10.94
C ILE A 150 8.11 8.84 9.87
N VAL A 151 8.53 10.09 10.05
CA VAL A 151 9.48 10.74 9.15
C VAL A 151 10.90 10.51 9.67
N LYS A 152 11.79 10.03 8.80
CA LYS A 152 13.22 9.87 9.09
C LYS A 152 13.99 11.10 8.66
N PRO A 153 14.49 11.91 9.61
CA PRO A 153 15.29 13.10 9.27
C PRO A 153 16.56 12.71 8.48
N GLY A 154 16.77 13.36 7.34
CA GLY A 154 17.88 13.08 6.44
C GLY A 154 17.83 11.71 5.74
N GLY A 155 16.74 10.96 5.92
CA GLY A 155 16.56 9.65 5.28
C GLY A 155 16.36 9.76 3.77
N GLY A 156 17.12 8.95 3.00
CA GLY A 156 16.99 8.82 1.53
C GLY A 156 16.03 7.70 1.11
N HIS A 157 16.33 7.06 -0.03
CA HIS A 157 15.54 5.95 -0.59
C HIS A 157 16.43 4.71 -0.88
N PRO A 158 16.62 3.79 0.05
CA PRO A 158 16.31 3.78 1.49
C PRO A 158 17.36 4.52 2.34
N TRP A 159 17.36 4.33 3.67
CA TRP A 159 18.38 4.81 4.58
C TRP A 159 19.03 3.66 5.38
N LEU A 160 20.23 3.92 5.94
CA LEU A 160 21.06 2.87 6.54
C LEU A 160 20.46 2.23 7.81
N THR A 161 19.72 3.00 8.60
CA THR A 161 19.11 2.52 9.86
C THR A 161 17.71 1.95 9.68
N LEU A 162 17.26 1.71 8.44
CA LEU A 162 15.94 1.13 8.15
C LEU A 162 15.65 -0.17 8.94
N PRO A 163 16.63 -1.04 9.29
CA PRO A 163 16.37 -2.18 10.14
C PRO A 163 15.78 -1.84 11.52
N ASP A 164 16.06 -0.64 12.06
CA ASP A 164 15.47 -0.20 13.35
C ASP A 164 13.97 0.07 13.19
N GLU A 165 13.56 0.67 12.08
CA GLU A 165 12.16 0.93 11.77
C GLU A 165 11.40 -0.38 11.47
N VAL A 166 12.08 -1.42 10.96
CA VAL A 166 11.49 -2.76 10.80
C VAL A 166 11.10 -3.36 12.15
N LYS A 167 11.90 -3.13 13.20
CA LYS A 167 11.52 -3.54 14.55
C LYS A 167 10.27 -2.81 15.04
N VAL A 168 10.19 -1.49 14.84
CA VAL A 168 9.00 -0.69 15.18
C VAL A 168 7.77 -1.21 14.43
N MET A 169 7.93 -1.53 13.15
CA MET A 169 6.88 -2.14 12.33
C MET A 169 6.41 -3.48 12.92
N ALA A 170 7.33 -4.35 13.32
CA ALA A 170 6.99 -5.66 13.89
C ALA A 170 6.20 -5.50 15.20
N ASP A 171 6.67 -4.67 16.12
CA ASP A 171 5.99 -4.36 17.38
C ASP A 171 4.58 -3.76 17.14
N TRP A 172 4.44 -2.93 16.11
CA TRP A 172 3.16 -2.34 15.71
C TRP A 172 2.20 -3.41 15.14
N PHE A 173 2.67 -4.34 14.30
CA PHE A 173 1.86 -5.45 13.81
C PHE A 173 1.43 -6.37 14.93
N ASP A 174 2.30 -6.68 15.89
CA ASP A 174 1.94 -7.51 17.05
C ASP A 174 0.74 -6.95 17.79
N GLN A 175 0.68 -5.64 17.98
CA GLN A 175 -0.45 -4.95 18.62
C GLN A 175 -1.73 -4.98 17.76
N ARG A 176 -1.61 -4.78 16.43
CA ARG A 176 -2.75 -4.67 15.51
C ARG A 176 -3.32 -6.02 15.08
N LEU A 177 -2.48 -7.05 15.09
CA LEU A 177 -2.86 -8.41 14.72
C LEU A 177 -3.00 -9.34 15.93
N ALA A 178 -2.89 -8.84 17.18
CA ALA A 178 -3.16 -9.61 18.37
C ALA A 178 -4.57 -10.21 18.36
N ARG A 179 -4.72 -11.41 18.93
CA ARG A 179 -6.07 -11.93 19.22
C ARG A 179 -6.74 -11.04 20.25
N PRO A 180 -8.04 -10.74 20.10
CA PRO A 180 -8.78 -10.15 21.22
C PRO A 180 -8.57 -11.02 22.47
N ALA A 181 -8.37 -10.38 23.60
CA ALA A 181 -8.37 -11.10 24.89
C ALA A 181 -9.71 -11.86 25.03
N PRO A 182 -9.70 -13.08 25.57
CA PRO A 182 -10.92 -13.88 25.78
C PRO A 182 -11.90 -13.19 26.72
#